data_8287b53abbdbc98755688e807f802c4c
#
_entry.id   8287b53abbdbc98755688e807f802c4c
#
_cell.length_a   1.000
_cell.length_b   1.000
_cell.length_c   1.000
_cell.angle_alpha   90.00
_cell.angle_beta   90.00
_cell.angle_gamma   90.00
#
_symmetry.space_group_name_H-M   'P 1'
#
loop_
_entity.id
_entity.type
_entity.pdbx_description
1 polymer ?
#
loop_
_entity_poly.entity_id
_entity_poly.type
_entity_poly.pdbx_seq_one_letter_code
_entity_poly.pdbx_strand_id
1 'polypeptide(L)'
;MPDLVAVRSTEPWRRRLYLPAYRIKEAARYCGESPQTIYNWHHRDTISGLTLPGTAAGKPLSYLQLVEVAVVARFRQLGVPLENIRKARSYLATTLNEEYPFAVYAFKTEGVHLLLDFANVEQDDALRLIVADRYGQLGWAPLLEDRLLEFDYEDNLALKWHVGGRSSLVLIDPRIAFGAPTVQGL
;
A
#
# COMPACT_ATOMS: atom_id res chain seq x y z
N MET A 1 6.10 -19.72 18.90
CA MET A 1 5.30 -18.62 18.31
C MET A 1 3.94 -19.17 18.02
N PRO A 2 2.87 -18.66 18.62
CA PRO A 2 1.55 -19.05 18.19
C PRO A 2 1.37 -18.59 16.75
N ASP A 3 0.88 -19.49 15.92
CA ASP A 3 0.67 -19.35 14.49
C ASP A 3 -0.17 -18.10 14.20
N LEU A 4 0.46 -17.03 13.70
CA LEU A 4 -0.23 -15.84 13.18
C LEU A 4 -1.23 -16.21 12.06
N VAL A 5 -1.04 -17.36 11.43
CA VAL A 5 -1.96 -17.92 10.44
C VAL A 5 -3.26 -18.42 11.09
N ALA A 6 -3.21 -18.93 12.31
CA ALA A 6 -4.39 -19.47 12.98
C ALA A 6 -5.36 -18.37 13.49
N VAL A 7 -4.83 -17.23 13.91
CA VAL A 7 -5.66 -16.08 14.34
C VAL A 7 -6.34 -15.37 13.15
N ARG A 8 -5.77 -15.49 11.96
CA ARG A 8 -6.30 -14.88 10.73
C ARG A 8 -7.51 -15.62 10.13
N SER A 9 -7.91 -16.76 10.68
CA SER A 9 -8.89 -17.65 10.03
C SER A 9 -10.30 -17.65 10.62
N THR A 10 -10.57 -16.92 11.70
CA THR A 10 -11.85 -17.02 12.40
C THR A 10 -13.00 -16.29 11.71
N GLU A 11 -12.72 -15.28 10.89
CA GLU A 11 -13.75 -14.54 10.16
C GLU A 11 -13.57 -14.69 8.65
N PRO A 12 -14.63 -15.11 7.92
CA PRO A 12 -14.53 -15.40 6.49
C PRO A 12 -14.02 -14.24 5.64
N TRP A 13 -14.32 -13.00 6.02
CA TRP A 13 -13.90 -11.81 5.30
C TRP A 13 -12.37 -11.57 5.40
N ARG A 14 -11.70 -12.04 6.45
CA ARG A 14 -10.24 -11.90 6.58
C ARG A 14 -9.48 -12.64 5.48
N ARG A 15 -10.01 -13.76 5.01
CA ARG A 15 -9.45 -14.49 3.86
C ARG A 15 -9.50 -13.65 2.59
N ARG A 16 -10.51 -12.81 2.42
CA ARG A 16 -10.66 -11.95 1.24
C ARG A 16 -9.55 -10.91 1.11
N LEU A 17 -8.89 -10.54 2.21
CA LEU A 17 -7.74 -9.65 2.18
C LEU A 17 -6.60 -10.19 1.30
N TYR A 18 -6.50 -11.52 1.19
CA TYR A 18 -5.42 -12.23 0.52
C TYR A 18 -5.85 -12.90 -0.80
N LEU A 19 -7.15 -12.95 -1.07
CA LEU A 19 -7.66 -13.59 -2.29
C LEU A 19 -7.63 -12.63 -3.47
N PRO A 20 -7.31 -13.12 -4.69
CA PRO A 20 -7.37 -12.32 -5.90
C PRO A 20 -8.78 -11.78 -6.15
N ALA A 21 -8.93 -10.47 -6.25
CA ALA A 21 -10.24 -9.80 -6.40
C ALA A 21 -10.22 -8.62 -7.38
N TYR A 22 -9.09 -7.91 -7.51
CA TYR A 22 -9.02 -6.65 -8.25
C TYR A 22 -8.17 -6.82 -9.52
N ARG A 23 -8.77 -6.61 -10.68
CA ARG A 23 -8.04 -6.62 -11.95
C ARG A 23 -7.06 -5.44 -12.03
N ILE A 24 -5.95 -5.62 -12.74
CA ILE A 24 -4.95 -4.56 -12.94
C ILE A 24 -5.58 -3.27 -13.48
N LYS A 25 -6.55 -3.37 -14.40
CA LYS A 25 -7.25 -2.19 -14.93
C LYS A 25 -8.07 -1.44 -13.88
N GLU A 26 -8.64 -2.15 -12.92
CA GLU A 26 -9.39 -1.55 -11.80
C GLU A 26 -8.44 -0.86 -10.84
N ALA A 27 -7.38 -1.56 -10.44
CA ALA A 27 -6.33 -1.00 -9.60
C ALA A 27 -5.73 0.27 -10.21
N ALA A 28 -5.44 0.25 -11.50
CA ALA A 28 -4.93 1.40 -12.24
C ALA A 28 -5.86 2.62 -12.13
N ARG A 29 -7.16 2.40 -12.30
CA ARG A 29 -8.16 3.46 -12.19
C ARG A 29 -8.22 4.05 -10.78
N TYR A 30 -8.19 3.20 -9.75
CA TYR A 30 -8.26 3.65 -8.35
C TYR A 30 -7.00 4.38 -7.91
N CYS A 31 -5.84 4.00 -8.45
CA CYS A 31 -4.55 4.57 -8.07
C CYS A 31 -4.10 5.75 -8.96
N GLY A 32 -4.83 6.04 -10.03
CA GLY A 32 -4.46 7.08 -10.98
C GLY A 32 -3.24 6.74 -11.84
N GLU A 33 -3.04 5.44 -12.13
CA GLU A 33 -1.91 4.92 -12.90
C GLU A 33 -2.35 4.19 -14.16
N SER A 34 -1.41 3.93 -15.08
CA SER A 34 -1.71 3.09 -16.22
C SER A 34 -1.71 1.61 -15.84
N PRO A 35 -2.53 0.76 -16.49
CA PRO A 35 -2.48 -0.68 -16.27
C PRO A 35 -1.10 -1.28 -16.55
N GLN A 36 -0.40 -0.77 -17.56
CA GLN A 36 0.95 -1.21 -17.92
C GLN A 36 1.96 -0.88 -16.82
N THR A 37 1.84 0.28 -16.17
CA THR A 37 2.69 0.69 -15.07
C THR A 37 2.56 -0.30 -13.90
N ILE A 38 1.34 -0.59 -13.47
CA ILE A 38 1.08 -1.53 -12.37
C ILE A 38 1.55 -2.94 -12.76
N TYR A 39 1.26 -3.37 -13.99
CA TYR A 39 1.75 -4.65 -14.49
C TYR A 39 3.28 -4.76 -14.38
N ASN A 40 4.01 -3.73 -14.79
CA ASN A 40 5.46 -3.71 -14.72
C ASN A 40 6.00 -3.77 -13.28
N TRP A 41 5.29 -3.20 -12.31
CA TRP A 41 5.69 -3.28 -10.90
C TRP A 41 5.66 -4.71 -10.35
N HIS A 42 4.84 -5.57 -10.95
CA HIS A 42 4.69 -6.96 -10.52
C HIS A 42 5.51 -7.96 -11.35
N HIS A 43 5.83 -7.64 -12.60
CA HIS A 43 6.32 -8.62 -13.56
C HIS A 43 7.70 -8.31 -14.13
N ARG A 44 8.20 -7.09 -14.03
CA ARG A 44 9.56 -6.76 -14.44
C ARG A 44 10.52 -7.03 -13.29
N ASP A 45 11.13 -8.18 -13.38
CA ASP A 45 11.92 -8.83 -12.37
C ASP A 45 13.38 -8.39 -12.26
N THR A 46 13.92 -7.79 -13.30
CA THR A 46 15.36 -7.63 -13.41
C THR A 46 15.97 -6.60 -12.45
N ILE A 47 15.19 -5.63 -12.04
CA ILE A 47 15.67 -4.61 -11.10
C ILE A 47 14.79 -4.60 -9.87
N SER A 48 13.57 -4.99 -10.02
CA SER A 48 12.59 -4.77 -8.99
C SER A 48 12.41 -5.93 -8.07
N GLY A 49 12.83 -7.16 -8.41
CA GLY A 49 12.47 -8.26 -7.53
C GLY A 49 11.18 -7.92 -6.81
N LEU A 50 10.11 -7.80 -7.55
CA LEU A 50 8.79 -7.51 -7.03
C LEU A 50 8.72 -6.34 -6.05
N THR A 51 8.40 -5.18 -6.55
CA THR A 51 7.93 -4.09 -5.69
C THR A 51 6.76 -4.59 -4.85
N LEU A 52 6.03 -5.58 -5.37
CA LEU A 52 4.88 -6.19 -4.71
C LEU A 52 4.91 -7.71 -4.89
N PRO A 53 4.83 -8.50 -3.83
CA PRO A 53 4.98 -9.93 -3.91
C PRO A 53 3.87 -10.60 -4.74
N GLY A 54 4.33 -11.48 -5.63
CA GLY A 54 3.61 -12.69 -5.99
C GLY A 54 2.28 -12.57 -6.69
N THR A 55 2.15 -11.72 -7.73
CA THR A 55 1.02 -11.94 -8.65
C THR A 55 1.52 -12.74 -9.84
N ALA A 56 1.05 -13.97 -10.00
CA ALA A 56 1.26 -14.72 -11.23
C ALA A 56 0.70 -13.91 -12.41
N ALA A 57 1.39 -13.93 -13.55
CA ALA A 57 0.99 -13.20 -14.75
C ALA A 57 -0.52 -13.38 -15.03
N GLY A 58 -1.25 -12.26 -15.15
CA GLY A 58 -2.68 -12.26 -15.45
C GLY A 58 -3.62 -12.50 -14.28
N LYS A 59 -3.14 -12.74 -13.06
CA LYS A 59 -4.01 -12.85 -11.89
C LYS A 59 -4.38 -11.49 -11.31
N PRO A 60 -5.62 -11.34 -10.80
CA PRO A 60 -6.03 -10.15 -10.07
C PRO A 60 -5.23 -9.96 -8.78
N LEU A 61 -5.18 -8.72 -8.31
CA LEU A 61 -4.58 -8.37 -7.02
C LEU A 61 -5.50 -8.75 -5.87
N SER A 62 -4.91 -9.09 -4.72
CA SER A 62 -5.65 -9.10 -3.45
C SER A 62 -5.93 -7.68 -2.96
N TYR A 63 -6.76 -7.54 -1.94
CA TYR A 63 -7.00 -6.24 -1.31
C TYR A 63 -5.73 -5.62 -0.73
N LEU A 64 -4.92 -6.41 -0.01
CA LEU A 64 -3.66 -5.90 0.56
C LEU A 64 -2.67 -5.50 -0.52
N GLN A 65 -2.59 -6.24 -1.62
CA GLN A 65 -1.79 -5.83 -2.78
C GLN A 65 -2.31 -4.53 -3.40
N LEU A 66 -3.63 -4.35 -3.48
CA LEU A 66 -4.24 -3.12 -3.97
C LEU A 66 -3.85 -1.92 -3.10
N VAL A 67 -3.88 -2.06 -1.78
CA VAL A 67 -3.42 -1.01 -0.84
C VAL A 67 -1.94 -0.69 -1.06
N GLU A 68 -1.10 -1.71 -1.19
CA GLU A 68 0.33 -1.53 -1.49
C GLU A 68 0.54 -0.75 -2.79
N VAL A 69 -0.18 -1.11 -3.86
CA VAL A 69 -0.14 -0.38 -5.14
C VAL A 69 -0.53 1.09 -4.96
N ALA A 70 -1.57 1.35 -4.18
CA ALA A 70 -2.04 2.71 -3.93
C ALA A 70 -0.98 3.58 -3.24
N VAL A 71 -0.23 3.01 -2.31
CA VAL A 71 0.88 3.70 -1.62
C VAL A 71 2.08 3.87 -2.55
N VAL A 72 2.49 2.83 -3.26
CA VAL A 72 3.60 2.89 -4.23
C VAL A 72 3.34 3.94 -5.31
N ALA A 73 2.11 4.08 -5.78
CA ALA A 73 1.74 5.12 -6.75
C ALA A 73 2.06 6.52 -6.21
N ARG A 74 1.82 6.80 -4.94
CA ARG A 74 2.17 8.10 -4.34
C ARG A 74 3.68 8.31 -4.21
N PHE A 75 4.43 7.29 -3.82
CA PHE A 75 5.90 7.37 -3.86
C PHE A 75 6.41 7.74 -5.25
N ARG A 76 5.88 7.09 -6.27
CA ARG A 76 6.25 7.38 -7.67
C ARG A 76 5.89 8.79 -8.10
N GLN A 77 4.72 9.28 -7.72
CA GLN A 77 4.27 10.66 -8.00
C GLN A 77 5.14 11.70 -7.29
N LEU A 78 5.73 11.35 -6.15
CA LEU A 78 6.71 12.17 -5.45
C LEU A 78 8.12 12.06 -6.04
N GLY A 79 8.32 11.29 -7.11
CA GLY A 79 9.59 11.16 -7.80
C GLY A 79 10.55 10.11 -7.22
N VAL A 80 10.11 9.29 -6.27
CA VAL A 80 10.96 8.23 -5.70
C VAL A 80 11.17 7.13 -6.74
N PRO A 81 12.42 6.76 -7.07
CA PRO A 81 12.69 5.65 -7.98
C PRO A 81 12.14 4.33 -7.47
N LEU A 82 11.66 3.48 -8.38
CA LEU A 82 11.05 2.20 -8.01
C LEU A 82 12.00 1.29 -7.23
N GLU A 83 13.29 1.31 -7.57
CA GLU A 83 14.31 0.56 -6.84
C GLU A 83 14.42 1.00 -5.37
N ASN A 84 14.34 2.30 -5.12
CA ASN A 84 14.41 2.86 -3.76
C ASN A 84 13.16 2.47 -2.95
N ILE A 85 11.99 2.52 -3.59
CA ILE A 85 10.73 2.07 -2.98
C ILE A 85 10.84 0.60 -2.58
N ARG A 86 11.39 -0.25 -3.45
CA ARG A 86 11.56 -1.67 -3.18
C ARG A 86 12.49 -1.94 -1.99
N LYS A 87 13.63 -1.26 -1.95
CA LYS A 87 14.57 -1.37 -0.83
C LYS A 87 13.92 -0.94 0.48
N ALA A 88 13.23 0.19 0.46
CA ALA A 88 12.49 0.71 1.62
C ALA A 88 11.39 -0.26 2.06
N ARG A 89 10.62 -0.82 1.11
CA ARG A 89 9.59 -1.80 1.40
C ARG A 89 10.17 -3.06 2.06
N SER A 90 11.27 -3.58 1.55
CA SER A 90 11.95 -4.75 2.13
C SER A 90 12.43 -4.47 3.55
N TYR A 91 12.99 -3.31 3.79
CA TYR A 91 13.39 -2.87 5.12
C TYR A 91 12.19 -2.80 6.08
N LEU A 92 11.10 -2.17 5.64
CA LEU A 92 9.87 -2.05 6.44
C LEU A 92 9.24 -3.41 6.71
N ALA A 93 9.18 -4.30 5.71
CA ALA A 93 8.64 -5.65 5.86
C ALA A 93 9.37 -6.44 6.93
N THR A 94 10.70 -6.32 6.96
CA THR A 94 11.53 -6.96 7.99
C THR A 94 11.35 -6.29 9.35
N THR A 95 11.39 -4.96 9.41
CA THR A 95 11.35 -4.21 10.67
C THR A 95 9.99 -4.31 11.35
N LEU A 96 8.91 -4.24 10.58
CA LEU A 96 7.53 -4.37 11.09
C LEU A 96 7.08 -5.83 11.20
N ASN A 97 7.87 -6.77 10.66
CA ASN A 97 7.50 -8.19 10.55
C ASN A 97 6.15 -8.39 9.83
N GLU A 98 5.97 -7.71 8.70
CA GLU A 98 4.72 -7.70 7.93
C GLU A 98 4.99 -7.98 6.45
N GLU A 99 4.17 -8.85 5.85
CA GLU A 99 4.25 -9.15 4.41
C GLU A 99 3.81 -7.97 3.55
N TYR A 100 2.86 -7.17 4.04
CA TYR A 100 2.29 -6.00 3.38
C TYR A 100 2.53 -4.73 4.23
N PRO A 101 3.79 -4.25 4.30
CA PRO A 101 4.18 -3.21 5.26
C PRO A 101 3.49 -1.87 5.02
N PHE A 102 3.12 -1.55 3.77
CA PHE A 102 2.41 -0.30 3.47
C PHE A 102 0.92 -0.33 3.81
N ALA A 103 0.35 -1.52 4.05
CA ALA A 103 -1.06 -1.70 4.38
C ALA A 103 -1.34 -1.68 5.89
N VAL A 104 -0.31 -1.62 6.74
CA VAL A 104 -0.49 -1.65 8.20
C VAL A 104 -0.50 -0.26 8.81
N TYR A 105 -1.24 -0.12 9.92
CA TYR A 105 -1.31 1.14 10.65
C TYR A 105 0.04 1.58 11.21
N ALA A 106 0.89 0.64 11.60
CA ALA A 106 2.25 0.92 12.04
C ALA A 106 3.06 1.68 10.98
N PHE A 107 2.87 1.41 9.68
CA PHE A 107 3.49 2.21 8.63
C PHE A 107 3.03 3.67 8.69
N LYS A 108 1.72 3.92 8.86
CA LYS A 108 1.18 5.28 8.96
C LYS A 108 1.76 6.05 10.14
N THR A 109 1.96 5.40 11.28
CA THR A 109 2.36 6.04 12.54
C THR A 109 3.87 6.09 12.78
N GLU A 110 4.58 5.03 12.40
CA GLU A 110 6.01 4.85 12.67
C GLU A 110 6.87 4.96 11.41
N GLY A 111 6.27 4.83 10.24
CA GLY A 111 6.97 4.78 8.96
C GLY A 111 7.81 6.00 8.66
N VAL A 112 7.41 7.19 9.12
CA VAL A 112 8.19 8.43 8.96
C VAL A 112 9.59 8.27 9.57
N HIS A 113 9.68 7.81 10.82
CA HIS A 113 10.94 7.62 11.51
C HIS A 113 11.74 6.47 10.89
N LEU A 114 11.10 5.34 10.61
CA LEU A 114 11.75 4.18 10.00
C LEU A 114 12.34 4.50 8.63
N LEU A 115 11.60 5.23 7.79
CA LEU A 115 12.11 5.62 6.47
C LEU A 115 13.18 6.69 6.53
N LEU A 116 13.11 7.61 7.51
CA LEU A 116 14.19 8.58 7.71
C LEU A 116 15.47 7.87 8.11
N ASP A 117 15.42 6.94 9.05
CA ASP A 117 16.58 6.17 9.48
C ASP A 117 17.16 5.37 8.32
N PHE A 118 16.31 4.68 7.55
CA PHE A 118 16.75 3.96 6.36
C PHE A 118 17.38 4.89 5.32
N ALA A 119 16.73 6.02 5.00
CA ALA A 119 17.23 6.99 4.03
C ALA A 119 18.56 7.63 4.46
N ASN A 120 18.77 7.81 5.76
CA ASN A 120 20.05 8.32 6.28
C ASN A 120 21.18 7.31 6.11
N VAL A 121 20.92 6.03 6.34
CA VAL A 121 21.91 4.95 6.12
C VAL A 121 22.24 4.79 4.64
N GLU A 122 21.22 4.74 3.79
CA GLU A 122 21.37 4.57 2.33
C GLU A 122 21.77 5.87 1.61
N GLN A 123 21.78 7.00 2.30
CA GLN A 123 21.98 8.34 1.70
C GLN A 123 20.99 8.65 0.56
N ASP A 124 19.73 8.30 0.79
CA ASP A 124 18.64 8.39 -0.20
C ASP A 124 17.84 9.69 -0.05
N ASP A 125 18.19 10.70 -0.84
CA ASP A 125 17.50 12.00 -0.81
C ASP A 125 16.05 11.92 -1.30
N ALA A 126 15.73 11.00 -2.21
CA ALA A 126 14.39 10.85 -2.70
C ALA A 126 13.45 10.31 -1.60
N LEU A 127 13.92 9.36 -0.78
CA LEU A 127 13.18 8.88 0.38
C LEU A 127 13.07 9.91 1.49
N ARG A 128 14.08 10.77 1.68
CA ARG A 128 14.01 11.86 2.66
C ARG A 128 12.88 12.83 2.35
N LEU A 129 12.59 13.08 1.07
CA LEU A 129 11.52 13.99 0.66
C LEU A 129 10.13 13.51 1.05
N ILE A 130 9.90 12.22 1.19
CA ILE A 130 8.59 11.68 1.57
C ILE A 130 8.31 11.74 3.07
N VAL A 131 9.33 11.96 3.88
CA VAL A 131 9.22 12.10 5.33
C VAL A 131 9.35 13.56 5.80
N ALA A 132 9.06 14.49 4.93
CA ALA A 132 9.00 15.92 5.24
C ALA A 132 7.63 16.48 4.90
N ASP A 133 6.98 17.11 5.86
CA ASP A 133 5.71 17.80 5.63
C ASP A 133 5.90 19.10 4.82
N ARG A 134 4.77 19.78 4.55
CA ARG A 134 4.77 21.03 3.78
C ARG A 134 5.55 22.18 4.41
N TYR A 135 5.89 22.07 5.70
CA TYR A 135 6.68 23.05 6.44
C TYR A 135 8.13 22.64 6.63
N GLY A 136 8.54 21.50 6.03
CA GLY A 136 9.88 20.95 6.19
C GLY A 136 10.12 20.29 7.55
N GLN A 137 9.07 20.03 8.31
CA GLN A 137 9.14 19.29 9.56
C GLN A 137 9.04 17.79 9.27
N LEU A 138 9.49 16.97 10.21
CA LEU A 138 9.38 15.52 10.11
C LEU A 138 7.91 15.09 10.12
N GLY A 139 7.47 14.51 9.03
CA GLY A 139 6.10 14.09 8.79
C GLY A 139 5.97 13.49 7.39
N TRP A 140 4.79 13.01 7.03
CA TRP A 140 4.56 12.56 5.66
C TRP A 140 4.50 13.74 4.68
N ALA A 141 5.13 13.60 3.53
CA ALA A 141 4.89 14.52 2.41
C ALA A 141 3.38 14.60 2.12
N PRO A 142 2.82 15.79 1.80
CA PRO A 142 1.38 15.97 1.72
C PRO A 142 0.66 14.98 0.81
N LEU A 143 1.25 14.67 -0.34
CA LEU A 143 0.65 13.76 -1.31
C LEU A 143 0.55 12.32 -0.77
N LEU A 144 1.51 11.88 0.04
CA LEU A 144 1.47 10.58 0.69
C LEU A 144 0.54 10.60 1.90
N GLU A 145 0.58 11.65 2.69
CA GLU A 145 -0.34 11.84 3.82
C GLU A 145 -1.80 11.77 3.37
N ASP A 146 -2.15 12.47 2.30
CA ASP A 146 -3.50 12.44 1.71
C ASP A 146 -3.91 11.00 1.36
N ARG A 147 -3.01 10.21 0.79
CA ARG A 147 -3.28 8.79 0.48
C ARG A 147 -3.51 7.98 1.75
N LEU A 148 -2.68 8.15 2.78
CA LEU A 148 -2.82 7.41 4.03
C LEU A 148 -4.11 7.79 4.78
N LEU A 149 -4.58 9.02 4.64
CA LEU A 149 -5.85 9.49 5.18
C LEU A 149 -7.08 8.92 4.45
N GLU A 150 -6.93 8.39 3.24
CA GLU A 150 -8.03 7.71 2.53
C GLU A 150 -8.44 6.38 3.18
N PHE A 151 -7.58 5.80 4.01
CA PHE A 151 -7.84 4.50 4.64
C PHE A 151 -8.39 4.64 6.06
N ASP A 152 -9.38 3.80 6.39
CA ASP A 152 -9.73 3.48 7.77
C ASP A 152 -8.95 2.24 8.21
N TYR A 153 -8.32 2.33 9.37
CA TYR A 153 -7.52 1.26 9.93
C TYR A 153 -8.23 0.59 11.09
N GLU A 154 -8.17 -0.74 11.12
CA GLU A 154 -8.72 -1.58 12.17
C GLU A 154 -7.82 -2.81 12.33
N ASP A 155 -7.55 -3.24 13.55
CA ASP A 155 -6.65 -4.36 13.84
C ASP A 155 -5.27 -4.25 13.15
N ASN A 156 -4.70 -3.06 13.16
CA ASN A 156 -3.43 -2.73 12.51
C ASN A 156 -3.44 -2.86 10.96
N LEU A 157 -4.59 -2.90 10.31
CA LEU A 157 -4.70 -3.01 8.85
C LEU A 157 -5.56 -1.90 8.26
N ALA A 158 -5.22 -1.45 7.06
CA ALA A 158 -6.07 -0.63 6.22
C ALA A 158 -7.25 -1.48 5.72
N LEU A 159 -8.43 -1.32 6.31
CA LEU A 159 -9.60 -2.16 6.00
C LEU A 159 -10.62 -1.53 5.09
N LYS A 160 -10.76 -0.22 5.12
CA LYS A 160 -11.67 0.50 4.23
C LYS A 160 -10.91 1.58 3.49
N TRP A 161 -11.11 1.64 2.20
CA TRP A 161 -10.53 2.66 1.34
C TRP A 161 -11.59 3.58 0.75
N HIS A 162 -11.51 4.87 1.09
CA HIS A 162 -12.26 5.95 0.45
C HIS A 162 -11.52 6.37 -0.82
N VAL A 163 -11.87 5.78 -1.94
CA VAL A 163 -11.13 5.94 -3.21
C VAL A 163 -11.23 7.37 -3.73
N GLY A 164 -10.11 8.08 -3.71
CA GLY A 164 -10.06 9.49 -4.14
C GLY A 164 -10.31 10.52 -3.05
N GLY A 165 -10.34 10.11 -1.77
CA GLY A 165 -10.43 11.01 -0.62
C GLY A 165 -11.61 10.73 0.31
N ARG A 166 -11.58 11.33 1.49
CA ARG A 166 -12.60 11.14 2.54
C ARG A 166 -14.02 11.55 2.13
N SER A 167 -14.14 12.48 1.21
CA SER A 167 -15.43 12.93 0.66
C SER A 167 -15.93 12.07 -0.51
N SER A 168 -15.15 11.07 -0.93
CA SER A 168 -15.54 10.19 -2.02
C SER A 168 -16.74 9.34 -1.63
N LEU A 169 -17.66 9.18 -2.57
CA LEU A 169 -18.77 8.24 -2.45
C LEU A 169 -18.36 6.79 -2.73
N VAL A 170 -17.19 6.59 -3.33
CA VAL A 170 -16.71 5.24 -3.69
C VAL A 170 -15.88 4.67 -2.55
N LEU A 171 -16.35 3.53 -2.04
CA LEU A 171 -15.69 2.79 -0.98
C LEU A 171 -15.31 1.38 -1.43
N ILE A 172 -14.16 0.92 -0.97
CA ILE A 172 -13.74 -0.48 -1.05
C ILE A 172 -13.57 -0.99 0.38
N ASP A 173 -14.37 -1.99 0.75
CA ASP A 173 -14.30 -2.66 2.06
C ASP A 173 -14.43 -4.18 1.84
N PRO A 174 -13.40 -4.97 2.15
CA PRO A 174 -13.43 -6.44 1.96
C PRO A 174 -14.57 -7.15 2.70
N ARG A 175 -15.16 -6.51 3.70
CA ARG A 175 -16.28 -7.04 4.47
C ARG A 175 -17.61 -6.91 3.73
N ILE A 176 -17.71 -5.94 2.81
CA ILE A 176 -18.93 -5.57 2.10
C ILE A 176 -18.82 -5.96 0.62
N ALA A 177 -19.87 -6.52 0.05
CA ALA A 177 -19.98 -6.86 -1.37
C ALA A 177 -18.74 -7.60 -1.92
N PHE A 178 -18.15 -8.48 -1.10
CA PHE A 178 -16.90 -9.22 -1.44
C PHE A 178 -15.71 -8.32 -1.81
N GLY A 179 -15.67 -7.09 -1.30
CA GLY A 179 -14.63 -6.12 -1.62
C GLY A 179 -14.86 -5.38 -2.94
N ALA A 180 -15.98 -5.57 -3.60
CA ALA A 180 -16.35 -4.76 -4.76
C ALA A 180 -16.54 -3.30 -4.35
N PRO A 181 -16.21 -2.33 -5.23
CA PRO A 181 -16.48 -0.93 -4.96
C PRO A 181 -17.97 -0.70 -4.70
N THR A 182 -18.27 0.00 -3.64
CA THR A 182 -19.65 0.37 -3.29
C THR A 182 -19.80 1.88 -3.28
N VAL A 183 -21.02 2.37 -3.53
CA VAL A 183 -21.33 3.80 -3.47
C VAL A 183 -22.11 4.06 -2.19
N GLN A 184 -21.62 4.99 -1.37
CA GLN A 184 -22.32 5.39 -0.15
C GLN A 184 -23.65 6.08 -0.50
N GLY A 185 -24.71 5.66 0.16
CA GLY A 185 -26.03 6.30 0.05
C GLY A 185 -26.97 5.69 -0.99
N LEU A 186 -26.61 4.54 -1.54
CA LEU A 186 -27.53 3.72 -2.36
C LEU A 186 -27.93 2.46 -1.60
#